data_c0002304b78d6e4bf99217859e389529
#
_entry.id   c0002304b78d6e4bf99217859e389529
#
_cell.length_a   1.000
_cell.length_b   1.000
_cell.length_c   1.000
_cell.angle_alpha   90.00
_cell.angle_beta   90.00
_cell.angle_gamma   90.00
#
_symmetry.space_group_name_H-M   'P 1'
#
loop_
_entity.id
_entity.type
_entity.pdbx_description
1 polymer ?
#
loop_
_entity_poly.entity_id
_entity_poly.type
_entity_poly.pdbx_seq_one_letter_code
_entity_poly.pdbx_strand_id
1 'polypeptide(L)'
;GALAILEKKLPQPSFESWIKPVKLIELDDREIVLGVQTDFMRTMVANYKTQILSAFQELLDTTEPLGLRVEIQPDLEPAPYTSSIASIKPEASNSNPASKVTSVTITSTQRPQGRADSAMISALNPRFTFANFVVGSNSRFCHSAAHAVAQKPGEAYNPLFMYGGVGLGKTHIMQAIGHEIIATSPHLQVRYISCERFTNDLVTSIREDRMVDFRKRYRQVDVLLVDDIQFIEGKESTQEEFFHTFNALKESGKQVVLSSDRPPKALAHLTERLRSRFEWGLIADIQMPDLETRIAILQKKAILEQMT
;
A
#
# COMPACT_ATOMS: atom_id res chain seq x y z
N GLY A 1 22.38 -18.45 -15.39
CA GLY A 1 23.15 -18.51 -14.18
C GLY A 1 22.31 -18.49 -12.92
N ALA A 2 22.74 -17.76 -11.91
CA ALA A 2 22.10 -17.72 -10.56
C ALA A 2 20.60 -17.41 -10.57
N LEU A 3 20.11 -16.51 -11.44
CA LEU A 3 18.68 -16.21 -11.56
C LEU A 3 17.83 -17.44 -11.94
N ALA A 4 18.31 -18.31 -12.82
CA ALA A 4 17.59 -19.52 -13.21
C ALA A 4 17.52 -20.56 -12.07
N ILE A 5 18.49 -20.57 -11.17
CA ILE A 5 18.50 -21.39 -9.96
C ILE A 5 17.52 -20.81 -8.94
N LEU A 6 17.52 -19.50 -8.75
CA LEU A 6 16.61 -18.79 -7.84
C LEU A 6 15.14 -18.86 -8.27
N GLU A 7 14.88 -18.83 -9.58
CA GLU A 7 13.54 -19.00 -10.15
C GLU A 7 12.93 -20.37 -9.80
N LYS A 8 13.74 -21.41 -9.71
CA LYS A 8 13.30 -22.75 -9.32
C LYS A 8 13.14 -22.94 -7.80
N LYS A 9 13.91 -22.16 -7.00
CA LYS A 9 13.95 -22.28 -5.54
C LYS A 9 12.98 -21.36 -4.81
N LEU A 10 12.48 -20.32 -5.48
CA LEU A 10 11.60 -19.30 -4.88
C LEU A 10 10.19 -19.38 -5.45
N PRO A 11 9.16 -18.96 -4.65
CA PRO A 11 7.82 -18.79 -5.17
C PRO A 11 7.83 -17.75 -6.31
N GLN A 12 7.13 -18.06 -7.41
CA GLN A 12 7.08 -17.23 -8.61
C GLN A 12 6.82 -15.74 -8.34
N PRO A 13 5.81 -15.35 -7.49
CA PRO A 13 5.57 -13.95 -7.20
C PRO A 13 6.74 -13.24 -6.48
N SER A 14 7.43 -13.95 -5.60
CA SER A 14 8.58 -13.40 -4.87
C SER A 14 9.80 -13.24 -5.77
N PHE A 15 10.03 -14.20 -6.65
CA PHE A 15 11.11 -14.13 -7.62
C PHE A 15 10.91 -12.95 -8.59
N GLU A 16 9.73 -12.82 -9.18
CA GLU A 16 9.47 -11.76 -10.16
C GLU A 16 9.49 -10.35 -9.55
N SER A 17 8.97 -10.21 -8.31
CA SER A 17 8.87 -8.89 -7.67
C SER A 17 10.17 -8.41 -7.04
N TRP A 18 10.99 -9.32 -6.49
CA TRP A 18 12.11 -8.94 -5.62
C TRP A 18 13.48 -9.35 -6.13
N ILE A 19 13.59 -10.48 -6.83
CA ILE A 19 14.89 -11.03 -7.26
C ILE A 19 15.19 -10.69 -8.71
N LYS A 20 14.21 -10.76 -9.59
CA LYS A 20 14.37 -10.48 -11.02
C LYS A 20 14.83 -9.05 -11.34
N PRO A 21 14.37 -8.00 -10.61
CA PRO A 21 14.84 -6.62 -10.82
C PRO A 21 16.24 -6.34 -10.30
N VAL A 22 16.84 -7.24 -9.52
CA VAL A 22 18.17 -7.07 -8.92
C VAL A 22 19.26 -7.22 -9.97
N LYS A 23 20.25 -6.33 -9.95
CA LYS A 23 21.43 -6.43 -10.81
C LYS A 23 22.65 -6.89 -10.01
N LEU A 24 23.44 -7.77 -10.58
CA LEU A 24 24.76 -8.09 -10.06
C LEU A 24 25.70 -6.94 -10.43
N ILE A 25 26.26 -6.28 -9.40
CA ILE A 25 27.24 -5.20 -9.57
C ILE A 25 28.64 -5.78 -9.61
N GLU A 26 28.97 -6.61 -8.62
CA GLU A 26 30.30 -7.17 -8.46
C GLU A 26 30.22 -8.61 -7.91
N LEU A 27 31.12 -9.45 -8.34
CA LEU A 27 31.22 -10.82 -7.88
C LEU A 27 32.69 -11.13 -7.66
N ASP A 28 33.05 -11.31 -6.41
CA ASP A 28 34.38 -11.67 -5.97
C ASP A 28 34.37 -13.08 -5.35
N ASP A 29 35.54 -13.68 -5.14
CA ASP A 29 35.69 -15.01 -4.51
C ASP A 29 35.10 -15.08 -3.08
N ARG A 30 34.83 -13.93 -2.45
CA ARG A 30 34.35 -13.84 -1.07
C ARG A 30 33.07 -13.04 -0.89
N GLU A 31 32.70 -12.17 -1.82
CA GLU A 31 31.57 -11.28 -1.68
C GLU A 31 30.78 -11.12 -2.98
N ILE A 32 29.45 -11.08 -2.85
CA ILE A 32 28.52 -10.79 -3.92
C ILE A 32 27.92 -9.41 -3.64
N VAL A 33 28.06 -8.47 -4.58
CA VAL A 33 27.44 -7.14 -4.47
C VAL A 33 26.28 -7.05 -5.45
N LEU A 34 25.08 -6.84 -4.89
CA LEU A 34 23.85 -6.71 -5.66
C LEU A 34 23.35 -5.26 -5.62
N GLY A 35 22.89 -4.76 -6.77
CA GLY A 35 22.28 -3.43 -6.92
C GLY A 35 20.76 -3.48 -6.90
N VAL A 36 20.15 -2.56 -6.15
CA VAL A 36 18.71 -2.36 -6.08
C VAL A 36 18.36 -0.88 -6.17
N GLN A 37 17.16 -0.55 -6.64
CA GLN A 37 16.76 0.83 -6.87
C GLN A 37 16.35 1.58 -5.58
N THR A 38 15.83 0.86 -4.57
CA THR A 38 15.26 1.47 -3.37
C THR A 38 15.70 0.74 -2.09
N ASP A 39 15.67 1.45 -0.96
CA ASP A 39 15.93 0.89 0.37
C ASP A 39 14.94 -0.22 0.73
N PHE A 40 13.70 -0.10 0.27
CA PHE A 40 12.69 -1.14 0.43
C PHE A 40 13.09 -2.44 -0.29
N MET A 41 13.55 -2.35 -1.55
CA MET A 41 14.07 -3.53 -2.27
C MET A 41 15.28 -4.12 -1.58
N ARG A 42 16.19 -3.31 -1.02
CA ARG A 42 17.33 -3.78 -0.22
C ARG A 42 16.88 -4.65 0.94
N THR A 43 15.86 -4.19 1.68
CA THR A 43 15.29 -4.94 2.82
C THR A 43 14.65 -6.25 2.35
N MET A 44 13.91 -6.22 1.24
CA MET A 44 13.26 -7.42 0.69
C MET A 44 14.27 -8.44 0.19
N VAL A 45 15.29 -8.02 -0.55
CA VAL A 45 16.38 -8.90 -1.04
C VAL A 45 17.16 -9.51 0.11
N ALA A 46 17.37 -8.76 1.21
CA ALA A 46 18.03 -9.26 2.41
C ALA A 46 17.31 -10.46 3.06
N ASN A 47 15.98 -10.53 2.96
CA ASN A 47 15.18 -11.67 3.47
C ASN A 47 15.46 -12.97 2.71
N TYR A 48 15.97 -12.88 1.49
CA TYR A 48 16.33 -14.02 0.64
C TYR A 48 17.84 -14.30 0.62
N LYS A 49 18.60 -13.72 1.56
CA LYS A 49 20.06 -13.84 1.63
C LYS A 49 20.55 -15.29 1.53
N THR A 50 19.95 -16.19 2.30
CA THR A 50 20.36 -17.60 2.33
C THR A 50 20.15 -18.31 0.99
N GLN A 51 19.01 -18.03 0.33
CA GLN A 51 18.67 -18.60 -0.97
C GLN A 51 19.59 -18.07 -2.08
N ILE A 52 19.89 -16.76 -2.04
CA ILE A 52 20.80 -16.09 -2.97
C ILE A 52 22.20 -16.69 -2.83
N LEU A 53 22.74 -16.75 -1.62
CA LEU A 53 24.07 -17.33 -1.36
C LEU A 53 24.13 -18.80 -1.82
N SER A 54 23.12 -19.61 -1.49
CA SER A 54 23.03 -21.01 -1.95
C SER A 54 23.01 -21.14 -3.48
N ALA A 55 22.33 -20.24 -4.18
CA ALA A 55 22.30 -20.28 -5.65
C ALA A 55 23.61 -19.87 -6.29
N PHE A 56 24.33 -18.92 -5.68
CA PHE A 56 25.66 -18.53 -6.16
C PHE A 56 26.74 -19.60 -5.82
N GLN A 57 26.69 -20.23 -4.65
CA GLN A 57 27.56 -21.35 -4.28
C GLN A 57 27.38 -22.53 -5.24
N GLU A 58 26.15 -22.86 -5.60
CA GLU A 58 25.82 -23.89 -6.59
C GLU A 58 26.34 -23.54 -8.00
N LEU A 59 26.26 -22.25 -8.36
CA LEU A 59 26.77 -21.78 -9.66
C LEU A 59 28.28 -21.78 -9.76
N LEU A 60 28.96 -21.45 -8.66
CA LEU A 60 30.44 -21.33 -8.59
C LEU A 60 31.11 -22.64 -8.18
N ASP A 61 30.35 -23.69 -7.90
CA ASP A 61 30.82 -24.98 -7.40
C ASP A 61 31.78 -24.87 -6.20
N THR A 62 31.43 -23.92 -5.27
CA THR A 62 32.26 -23.64 -4.09
C THR A 62 31.48 -23.90 -2.80
N THR A 63 32.22 -24.41 -1.79
CA THR A 63 31.72 -24.61 -0.43
C THR A 63 32.15 -23.50 0.54
N GLU A 64 32.95 -22.54 0.05
CA GLU A 64 33.42 -21.45 0.89
C GLU A 64 32.29 -20.47 1.24
N PRO A 65 32.31 -19.84 2.43
CA PRO A 65 31.33 -18.90 2.84
C PRO A 65 31.44 -17.60 2.03
N LEU A 66 30.37 -17.29 1.25
CA LEU A 66 30.25 -16.05 0.49
C LEU A 66 29.53 -14.98 1.33
N GLY A 67 30.01 -13.75 1.24
CA GLY A 67 29.33 -12.56 1.73
C GLY A 67 28.26 -12.07 0.75
N LEU A 68 27.18 -11.44 1.24
CA LEU A 68 26.22 -10.73 0.41
C LEU A 68 26.09 -9.29 0.88
N ARG A 69 26.36 -8.37 -0.02
CA ARG A 69 26.17 -6.94 0.17
C ARG A 69 25.15 -6.42 -0.85
N VAL A 70 24.21 -5.58 -0.40
CA VAL A 70 23.19 -5.00 -1.25
C VAL A 70 23.31 -3.48 -1.22
N GLU A 71 23.56 -2.87 -2.37
CA GLU A 71 23.76 -1.43 -2.54
C GLU A 71 22.55 -0.79 -3.22
N ILE A 72 22.25 0.47 -2.83
CA ILE A 72 21.20 1.24 -3.46
C ILE A 72 21.80 2.04 -4.61
N GLN A 73 21.31 1.81 -5.82
CA GLN A 73 21.66 2.55 -7.02
C GLN A 73 20.37 3.05 -7.68
N PRO A 74 19.96 4.31 -7.44
CA PRO A 74 18.68 4.87 -7.95
C PRO A 74 18.58 4.88 -9.48
N ASP A 75 19.73 4.96 -10.17
CA ASP A 75 19.82 5.08 -11.64
C ASP A 75 19.93 3.72 -12.37
N LEU A 76 19.68 2.61 -11.68
CA LEU A 76 19.67 1.29 -12.33
C LEU A 76 18.50 1.19 -13.30
N GLU A 77 18.79 1.20 -14.61
CA GLU A 77 17.78 0.83 -15.61
C GLU A 77 17.31 -0.61 -15.39
N PRO A 78 15.99 -0.88 -15.43
CA PRO A 78 15.47 -2.24 -15.35
C PRO A 78 16.04 -3.08 -16.50
N ALA A 79 16.44 -4.32 -16.22
CA ALA A 79 16.96 -5.22 -17.23
C ALA A 79 15.96 -5.35 -18.41
N PRO A 80 16.41 -5.31 -19.67
CA PRO A 80 15.51 -5.36 -20.82
C PRO A 80 14.80 -6.72 -20.87
N TYR A 81 13.48 -6.65 -20.80
CA TYR A 81 12.61 -7.79 -21.05
C TYR A 81 12.65 -8.14 -22.54
N THR A 82 13.21 -9.28 -22.90
CA THR A 82 12.92 -9.92 -24.19
C THR A 82 11.64 -10.75 -24.05
N SER A 83 10.49 -10.14 -24.27
CA SER A 83 9.32 -10.84 -24.75
C SER A 83 9.09 -10.41 -26.20
N SER A 84 9.24 -11.39 -27.10
CA SER A 84 8.96 -11.27 -28.51
C SER A 84 7.47 -10.97 -28.72
N ILE A 85 7.14 -9.74 -29.04
CA ILE A 85 6.02 -9.38 -29.89
C ILE A 85 6.42 -8.13 -30.68
N ALA A 86 6.22 -8.23 -32.00
CA ALA A 86 6.73 -7.37 -33.03
C ALA A 86 6.20 -5.93 -33.00
N SER A 87 7.13 -5.04 -33.28
CA SER A 87 7.08 -3.84 -34.12
C SER A 87 5.75 -3.11 -34.32
N ILE A 88 5.65 -1.88 -33.81
CA ILE A 88 5.18 -0.71 -34.59
C ILE A 88 5.93 0.52 -34.04
N LYS A 89 6.70 1.19 -34.91
CA LYS A 89 7.25 2.53 -34.70
C LYS A 89 6.16 3.59 -34.89
N PRO A 90 6.27 4.73 -34.25
CA PRO A 90 6.00 5.99 -34.91
C PRO A 90 7.23 6.90 -34.95
N GLU A 91 7.34 7.57 -36.08
CA GLU A 91 8.37 8.52 -36.44
C GLU A 91 8.34 9.81 -35.62
N ALA A 92 9.53 10.36 -35.50
CA ALA A 92 9.76 11.68 -34.95
C ALA A 92 9.42 12.79 -35.95
N SER A 93 8.88 13.92 -35.52
CA SER A 93 9.11 15.18 -36.20
C SER A 93 9.30 16.32 -35.20
N ASN A 94 10.44 16.98 -35.39
CA ASN A 94 10.88 18.22 -34.78
C ASN A 94 9.94 19.40 -35.00
N SER A 95 9.85 20.32 -34.04
CA SER A 95 10.27 21.71 -34.26
C SER A 95 9.97 22.59 -33.04
N ASN A 96 11.01 23.17 -32.47
CA ASN A 96 10.96 24.41 -31.69
C ASN A 96 10.87 25.60 -32.65
N PRO A 97 10.32 26.76 -32.31
CA PRO A 97 11.18 27.78 -31.74
C PRO A 97 10.59 28.70 -30.64
N ALA A 98 11.52 29.32 -29.96
CA ALA A 98 11.42 30.30 -28.90
C ALA A 98 10.60 31.55 -29.25
N SER A 99 9.98 32.18 -28.22
CA SER A 99 10.06 33.64 -28.01
C SER A 99 9.37 34.13 -26.72
N LYS A 100 10.15 34.94 -26.01
CA LYS A 100 9.87 36.16 -25.26
C LYS A 100 9.24 36.11 -23.86
N VAL A 101 10.13 36.44 -22.96
CA VAL A 101 9.97 37.03 -21.63
C VAL A 101 9.08 38.26 -21.65
N THR A 102 8.09 38.34 -20.78
CA THR A 102 7.54 39.58 -20.27
C THR A 102 7.30 39.46 -18.78
N SER A 103 8.09 40.18 -18.02
CA SER A 103 7.99 40.36 -16.59
C SER A 103 6.74 41.18 -16.25
N VAL A 104 5.84 40.62 -15.44
CA VAL A 104 4.80 41.40 -14.77
C VAL A 104 4.94 41.20 -13.27
N THR A 105 5.29 42.28 -12.61
CA THR A 105 5.26 42.47 -11.16
C THR A 105 3.81 42.37 -10.69
N ILE A 106 3.48 41.46 -9.81
CA ILE A 106 2.19 41.45 -9.11
C ILE A 106 2.41 41.42 -7.60
N THR A 107 1.89 42.46 -7.03
CA THR A 107 1.71 42.85 -5.64
C THR A 107 1.16 41.71 -4.78
N SER A 108 1.72 41.61 -3.58
CA SER A 108 1.25 40.73 -2.49
C SER A 108 -0.22 40.93 -2.18
N THR A 109 -1.02 39.85 -2.35
CA THR A 109 -2.33 39.77 -1.72
C THR A 109 -2.48 38.38 -1.10
N GLN A 110 -2.97 38.38 0.11
CA GLN A 110 -3.19 37.32 1.07
C GLN A 110 -3.56 35.95 0.47
N ARG A 111 -2.83 34.91 0.89
CA ARG A 111 -3.13 33.50 0.65
C ARG A 111 -4.36 33.10 1.47
N PRO A 112 -5.42 32.54 0.88
CA PRO A 112 -6.44 31.85 1.63
C PRO A 112 -5.89 30.52 2.17
N GLN A 113 -6.09 30.28 3.45
CA GLN A 113 -5.70 29.04 4.19
C GLN A 113 -6.47 27.77 3.78
N GLY A 114 -7.11 27.71 2.62
CA GLY A 114 -7.95 26.58 2.17
C GLY A 114 -7.26 25.51 1.31
N ARG A 115 -5.93 25.51 1.16
CA ARG A 115 -5.24 24.56 0.25
C ARG A 115 -4.59 23.35 0.90
N ALA A 116 -4.49 23.29 2.23
CA ALA A 116 -3.96 22.12 2.93
C ALA A 116 -5.00 20.97 3.01
N ASP A 117 -6.29 21.30 3.06
CA ASP A 117 -7.36 20.30 3.17
C ASP A 117 -7.64 19.58 1.84
N SER A 118 -7.42 20.24 0.71
CA SER A 118 -7.61 19.65 -0.64
C SER A 118 -6.58 18.56 -0.98
N ALA A 119 -5.41 18.55 -0.36
CA ALA A 119 -4.38 17.53 -0.57
C ALA A 119 -4.69 16.21 0.17
N MET A 120 -5.60 16.22 1.15
CA MET A 120 -6.03 15.02 1.89
C MET A 120 -7.04 14.17 1.12
N ILE A 121 -7.86 14.78 0.29
CA ILE A 121 -8.88 14.13 -0.55
C ILE A 121 -8.23 13.42 -1.75
N SER A 122 -7.03 13.83 -2.15
CA SER A 122 -6.32 13.32 -3.33
C SER A 122 -5.72 11.92 -3.19
N ALA A 123 -5.84 11.27 -2.04
CA ALA A 123 -5.27 9.94 -1.79
C ALA A 123 -6.20 8.77 -2.17
N LEU A 124 -7.50 9.03 -2.43
CA LEU A 124 -8.44 7.99 -2.81
C LEU A 124 -8.41 7.77 -4.32
N ASN A 125 -8.34 6.50 -4.74
CA ASN A 125 -8.43 6.13 -6.15
C ASN A 125 -9.87 6.34 -6.65
N PRO A 126 -10.12 7.19 -7.67
CA PRO A 126 -11.47 7.47 -8.17
C PRO A 126 -12.21 6.25 -8.73
N ARG A 127 -11.49 5.17 -9.06
CA ARG A 127 -12.08 3.91 -9.53
C ARG A 127 -12.64 3.05 -8.39
N PHE A 128 -12.22 3.28 -7.14
CA PHE A 128 -12.59 2.45 -5.98
C PHE A 128 -13.84 2.99 -5.30
N THR A 129 -14.97 2.85 -5.98
CA THR A 129 -16.30 3.25 -5.49
C THR A 129 -17.18 2.03 -5.28
N PHE A 130 -18.26 2.14 -4.50
CA PHE A 130 -19.25 1.07 -4.35
C PHE A 130 -19.90 0.69 -5.69
N ALA A 131 -20.14 1.69 -6.57
CA ALA A 131 -20.70 1.45 -7.90
C ALA A 131 -19.79 0.58 -8.78
N ASN A 132 -18.47 0.64 -8.59
CA ASN A 132 -17.49 -0.14 -9.34
C ASN A 132 -17.16 -1.49 -8.69
N PHE A 133 -17.56 -1.71 -7.45
CA PHE A 133 -17.37 -2.98 -6.77
C PHE A 133 -18.40 -4.01 -7.25
N VAL A 134 -17.94 -5.23 -7.52
CA VAL A 134 -18.83 -6.36 -7.86
C VAL A 134 -19.13 -7.14 -6.58
N VAL A 135 -20.40 -7.16 -6.20
CA VAL A 135 -20.86 -7.84 -5.00
C VAL A 135 -21.21 -9.28 -5.32
N GLY A 136 -20.44 -10.22 -4.79
CA GLY A 136 -20.73 -11.65 -4.81
C GLY A 136 -21.20 -12.16 -3.46
N SER A 137 -21.55 -13.45 -3.39
CA SER A 137 -21.88 -14.16 -2.14
C SER A 137 -20.79 -14.03 -1.09
N ASN A 138 -19.53 -14.08 -1.55
CA ASN A 138 -18.29 -14.02 -0.78
C ASN A 138 -17.99 -12.66 -0.13
N SER A 139 -18.60 -11.57 -0.59
CA SER A 139 -18.31 -10.19 -0.16
C SER A 139 -19.54 -9.41 0.28
N ARG A 140 -20.73 -9.99 0.14
CA ARG A 140 -22.02 -9.31 0.41
C ARG A 140 -22.11 -8.77 1.83
N PHE A 141 -21.70 -9.55 2.83
CA PHE A 141 -21.74 -9.11 4.22
C PHE A 141 -20.81 -7.93 4.47
N CYS A 142 -19.56 -8.04 4.04
CA CYS A 142 -18.58 -6.97 4.17
C CYS A 142 -19.01 -5.69 3.43
N HIS A 143 -19.53 -5.83 2.20
CA HIS A 143 -20.06 -4.71 1.42
C HIS A 143 -21.22 -4.00 2.13
N SER A 144 -22.18 -4.78 2.67
CA SER A 144 -23.33 -4.20 3.39
C SER A 144 -22.89 -3.48 4.67
N ALA A 145 -21.95 -4.05 5.43
CA ALA A 145 -21.37 -3.43 6.60
C ALA A 145 -20.64 -2.12 6.25
N ALA A 146 -19.86 -2.13 5.18
CA ALA A 146 -19.15 -0.96 4.67
C ALA A 146 -20.10 0.17 4.26
N HIS A 147 -21.21 -0.20 3.60
CA HIS A 147 -22.25 0.77 3.20
C HIS A 147 -22.95 1.39 4.41
N ALA A 148 -23.26 0.58 5.45
CA ALA A 148 -23.85 1.09 6.69
C ALA A 148 -22.91 2.06 7.42
N VAL A 149 -21.60 1.76 7.46
CA VAL A 149 -20.57 2.66 8.01
C VAL A 149 -20.47 3.96 7.21
N ALA A 150 -20.55 3.89 5.87
CA ALA A 150 -20.50 5.06 5.02
C ALA A 150 -21.72 5.98 5.23
N GLN A 151 -22.90 5.42 5.49
CA GLN A 151 -24.12 6.18 5.75
C GLN A 151 -24.17 6.81 7.15
N LYS A 152 -23.60 6.15 8.16
CA LYS A 152 -23.61 6.59 9.56
C LYS A 152 -22.23 6.39 10.22
N PRO A 153 -21.23 7.21 9.86
CA PRO A 153 -19.90 7.12 10.43
C PRO A 153 -19.90 7.33 11.94
N GLY A 154 -19.22 6.47 12.69
CA GLY A 154 -19.14 6.49 14.15
C GLY A 154 -20.28 5.80 14.87
N GLU A 155 -21.42 5.59 14.23
CA GLU A 155 -22.65 5.06 14.86
C GLU A 155 -22.90 3.59 14.54
N ALA A 156 -22.73 3.16 13.26
CA ALA A 156 -23.14 1.84 12.82
C ALA A 156 -22.21 0.73 13.40
N TYR A 157 -21.00 0.66 12.90
CA TYR A 157 -19.99 -0.34 13.32
C TYR A 157 -18.65 0.34 13.50
N ASN A 158 -18.14 0.42 14.74
CA ASN A 158 -16.91 1.12 15.03
C ASN A 158 -16.05 0.39 16.08
N PRO A 159 -14.88 -0.18 15.71
CA PRO A 159 -14.33 -0.19 14.36
C PRO A 159 -15.07 -1.16 13.42
N LEU A 160 -14.92 -0.92 12.11
CA LEU A 160 -15.15 -1.95 11.09
C LEU A 160 -13.79 -2.57 10.75
N PHE A 161 -13.63 -3.86 11.00
CA PHE A 161 -12.43 -4.61 10.68
C PHE A 161 -12.72 -5.57 9.51
N MET A 162 -12.12 -5.31 8.36
CA MET A 162 -12.29 -6.13 7.16
C MET A 162 -11.05 -6.99 6.96
N TYR A 163 -11.23 -8.29 6.73
CA TYR A 163 -10.09 -9.16 6.45
C TYR A 163 -10.35 -10.13 5.30
N GLY A 164 -9.26 -10.65 4.73
CA GLY A 164 -9.32 -11.62 3.64
C GLY A 164 -8.01 -11.65 2.86
N GLY A 165 -7.83 -12.63 2.01
CA GLY A 165 -6.64 -12.82 1.21
C GLY A 165 -6.27 -11.61 0.33
N VAL A 166 -5.09 -11.66 -0.27
CA VAL A 166 -4.60 -10.62 -1.18
C VAL A 166 -5.48 -10.56 -2.44
N GLY A 167 -5.75 -9.36 -2.93
CA GLY A 167 -6.50 -9.16 -4.19
C GLY A 167 -8.02 -9.32 -4.11
N LEU A 168 -8.60 -9.56 -2.93
CA LEU A 168 -10.04 -9.79 -2.75
C LEU A 168 -10.89 -8.50 -2.70
N GLY A 169 -10.27 -7.31 -2.78
CA GLY A 169 -10.98 -6.04 -2.87
C GLY A 169 -11.13 -5.29 -1.54
N LYS A 170 -10.38 -5.62 -0.48
CA LYS A 170 -10.38 -4.90 0.81
C LYS A 170 -10.15 -3.40 0.64
N THR A 171 -9.05 -3.04 -0.02
CA THR A 171 -8.70 -1.64 -0.34
C THR A 171 -9.78 -0.95 -1.15
N HIS A 172 -10.41 -1.65 -2.11
CA HIS A 172 -11.51 -1.10 -2.90
C HIS A 172 -12.71 -0.73 -2.01
N ILE A 173 -13.19 -1.66 -1.17
CA ILE A 173 -14.31 -1.40 -0.26
C ILE A 173 -13.96 -0.28 0.74
N MET A 174 -12.76 -0.29 1.29
CA MET A 174 -12.30 0.76 2.22
C MET A 174 -12.33 2.14 1.57
N GLN A 175 -11.81 2.27 0.36
CA GLN A 175 -11.83 3.56 -0.34
C GLN A 175 -13.23 3.94 -0.83
N ALA A 176 -14.08 2.95 -1.14
CA ALA A 176 -15.49 3.21 -1.44
C ALA A 176 -16.24 3.83 -0.26
N ILE A 177 -15.96 3.39 0.99
CA ILE A 177 -16.46 4.06 2.19
C ILE A 177 -16.04 5.52 2.19
N GLY A 178 -14.76 5.80 1.94
CA GLY A 178 -14.23 7.16 1.92
C GLY A 178 -14.91 8.04 0.86
N HIS A 179 -15.07 7.54 -0.36
CA HIS A 179 -15.76 8.25 -1.45
C HIS A 179 -17.22 8.56 -1.10
N GLU A 180 -17.95 7.59 -0.56
CA GLU A 180 -19.36 7.76 -0.20
C GLU A 180 -19.52 8.81 0.91
N ILE A 181 -18.69 8.77 1.97
CA ILE A 181 -18.72 9.76 3.05
C ILE A 181 -18.43 11.17 2.53
N ILE A 182 -17.40 11.32 1.69
CA ILE A 182 -17.05 12.63 1.10
C ILE A 182 -18.21 13.18 0.25
N ALA A 183 -18.90 12.31 -0.49
CA ALA A 183 -20.01 12.70 -1.33
C ALA A 183 -21.27 13.07 -0.53
N THR A 184 -21.58 12.33 0.55
CA THR A 184 -22.79 12.51 1.35
C THR A 184 -22.62 13.51 2.51
N SER A 185 -21.41 13.62 3.03
CA SER A 185 -21.05 14.44 4.20
C SER A 185 -19.73 15.19 3.99
N PRO A 186 -19.70 16.21 3.09
CA PRO A 186 -18.47 16.90 2.70
C PRO A 186 -17.76 17.66 3.84
N HIS A 187 -18.43 17.85 4.97
CA HIS A 187 -17.86 18.50 6.15
C HIS A 187 -17.03 17.56 7.00
N LEU A 188 -17.11 16.24 6.78
CA LEU A 188 -16.33 15.25 7.52
C LEU A 188 -14.94 15.10 6.92
N GLN A 189 -13.95 15.11 7.79
CA GLN A 189 -12.55 14.90 7.40
C GLN A 189 -12.25 13.39 7.31
N VAL A 190 -12.17 12.87 6.09
CA VAL A 190 -11.81 11.47 5.81
C VAL A 190 -10.32 11.37 5.52
N ARG A 191 -9.63 10.47 6.21
CA ARG A 191 -8.22 10.15 5.96
C ARG A 191 -8.05 8.67 5.66
N TYR A 192 -7.52 8.39 4.47
CA TYR A 192 -7.04 7.07 4.07
C TYR A 192 -5.52 7.00 4.18
N ILE A 193 -5.00 5.91 4.74
CA ILE A 193 -3.57 5.66 4.87
C ILE A 193 -3.29 4.15 4.89
N SER A 194 -2.14 3.73 4.32
CA SER A 194 -1.61 2.39 4.60
C SER A 194 -0.91 2.36 5.97
N CYS A 195 -0.95 1.23 6.65
CA CYS A 195 -0.28 1.06 7.93
C CYS A 195 1.24 1.27 7.84
N GLU A 196 1.84 0.92 6.70
CA GLU A 196 3.24 1.19 6.42
C GLU A 196 3.54 2.70 6.42
N ARG A 197 2.73 3.49 5.71
CA ARG A 197 2.89 4.95 5.69
C ARG A 197 2.66 5.57 7.07
N PHE A 198 1.68 5.07 7.84
CA PHE A 198 1.48 5.50 9.24
C PHE A 198 2.75 5.29 10.06
N THR A 199 3.39 4.11 9.93
CA THR A 199 4.66 3.79 10.61
C THR A 199 5.79 4.72 10.18
N ASN A 200 5.92 4.99 8.88
CA ASN A 200 6.96 5.86 8.35
C ASN A 200 6.76 7.32 8.79
N ASP A 201 5.53 7.80 8.78
CA ASP A 201 5.18 9.13 9.28
C ASP A 201 5.47 9.26 10.79
N LEU A 202 5.22 8.21 11.58
CA LEU A 202 5.55 8.15 13.01
C LEU A 202 7.06 8.26 13.23
N VAL A 203 7.84 7.41 12.57
CA VAL A 203 9.30 7.39 12.68
C VAL A 203 9.91 8.74 12.30
N THR A 204 9.41 9.34 11.22
CA THR A 204 9.85 10.67 10.77
C THR A 204 9.50 11.74 11.81
N SER A 205 8.28 11.70 12.34
CA SER A 205 7.82 12.68 13.34
C SER A 205 8.58 12.58 14.66
N ILE A 206 9.01 11.38 15.06
CA ILE A 206 9.90 11.19 16.23
C ILE A 206 11.28 11.79 15.96
N ARG A 207 11.87 11.53 14.78
CA ARG A 207 13.21 12.04 14.43
C ARG A 207 13.27 13.56 14.35
N GLU A 208 12.16 14.18 13.93
CA GLU A 208 12.07 15.62 13.70
C GLU A 208 11.39 16.37 14.85
N ASP A 209 11.14 15.68 15.98
CA ASP A 209 10.43 16.22 17.16
C ASP A 209 9.08 16.88 16.85
N ARG A 210 8.34 16.28 15.89
CA ARG A 210 7.03 16.79 15.39
C ARG A 210 5.86 15.88 15.78
N MET A 211 5.91 15.28 16.95
CA MET A 211 4.85 14.38 17.44
C MET A 211 3.50 15.07 17.64
N VAL A 212 3.50 16.38 17.93
CA VAL A 212 2.26 17.16 18.04
C VAL A 212 1.54 17.22 16.69
N ASP A 213 2.27 17.47 15.58
CA ASP A 213 1.70 17.51 14.23
C ASP A 213 1.22 16.14 13.78
N PHE A 214 1.97 15.08 14.13
CA PHE A 214 1.56 13.69 13.88
C PHE A 214 0.22 13.38 14.56
N ARG A 215 0.10 13.65 15.85
CA ARG A 215 -1.12 13.42 16.62
C ARG A 215 -2.28 14.26 16.10
N LYS A 216 -2.07 15.53 15.76
CA LYS A 216 -3.06 16.38 15.12
C LYS A 216 -3.55 15.77 13.80
N ARG A 217 -2.63 15.28 12.97
CA ARG A 217 -2.93 14.69 11.67
C ARG A 217 -3.82 13.45 11.74
N TYR A 218 -3.64 12.59 12.75
CA TYR A 218 -4.31 11.30 12.83
C TYR A 218 -5.44 11.23 13.86
N ARG A 219 -5.47 12.13 14.85
CA ARG A 219 -6.47 12.12 15.92
C ARG A 219 -7.57 13.17 15.74
N GLN A 220 -7.42 14.12 14.80
CA GLN A 220 -8.41 15.18 14.55
C GLN A 220 -9.27 14.93 13.29
N VAL A 221 -9.23 13.74 12.73
CA VAL A 221 -10.07 13.35 11.60
C VAL A 221 -11.41 12.80 12.09
N ASP A 222 -12.44 12.86 11.25
CA ASP A 222 -13.75 12.29 11.57
C ASP A 222 -13.83 10.81 11.18
N VAL A 223 -13.06 10.41 10.14
CA VAL A 223 -12.99 9.04 9.66
C VAL A 223 -11.54 8.69 9.35
N LEU A 224 -11.02 7.65 9.99
CA LEU A 224 -9.70 7.09 9.74
C LEU A 224 -9.83 5.72 9.08
N LEU A 225 -9.31 5.60 7.86
CA LEU A 225 -9.26 4.38 7.07
C LEU A 225 -7.81 3.89 7.03
N VAL A 226 -7.51 2.75 7.65
CA VAL A 226 -6.14 2.21 7.74
C VAL A 226 -6.07 0.88 7.03
N ASP A 227 -5.35 0.86 5.93
CA ASP A 227 -5.17 -0.32 5.09
C ASP A 227 -3.98 -1.16 5.57
N ASP A 228 -4.14 -2.49 5.47
CA ASP A 228 -3.11 -3.47 5.74
C ASP A 228 -2.51 -3.38 7.16
N ILE A 229 -3.37 -3.39 8.18
CA ILE A 229 -2.97 -3.24 9.60
C ILE A 229 -2.00 -4.33 10.08
N GLN A 230 -1.88 -5.46 9.38
CA GLN A 230 -0.90 -6.51 9.71
C GLN A 230 0.55 -6.00 9.71
N PHE A 231 0.85 -4.92 9.00
CA PHE A 231 2.20 -4.33 8.99
C PHE A 231 2.61 -3.67 10.32
N ILE A 232 1.70 -3.57 11.30
CA ILE A 232 2.04 -3.13 12.66
C ILE A 232 2.62 -4.26 13.52
N GLU A 233 2.48 -5.54 13.11
CA GLU A 233 2.99 -6.69 13.87
C GLU A 233 4.49 -6.53 14.17
N GLY A 234 4.87 -6.83 15.42
CA GLY A 234 6.25 -6.77 15.89
C GLY A 234 6.84 -5.36 16.03
N LYS A 235 6.05 -4.30 15.80
CA LYS A 235 6.51 -2.90 15.92
C LYS A 235 5.91 -2.25 17.17
N GLU A 236 6.44 -2.54 18.34
CA GLU A 236 5.87 -2.15 19.64
C GLU A 236 5.55 -0.65 19.74
N SER A 237 6.51 0.23 19.42
CA SER A 237 6.29 1.68 19.47
C SER A 237 5.18 2.15 18.51
N THR A 238 5.06 1.53 17.34
CA THR A 238 3.98 1.84 16.39
C THR A 238 2.63 1.35 16.91
N GLN A 239 2.60 0.15 17.53
CA GLN A 239 1.39 -0.38 18.15
C GLN A 239 0.92 0.50 19.31
N GLU A 240 1.83 1.01 20.11
CA GLU A 240 1.50 1.90 21.22
C GLU A 240 0.90 3.23 20.74
N GLU A 241 1.53 3.92 19.79
CA GLU A 241 1.00 5.18 19.24
C GLU A 241 -0.30 4.98 18.49
N PHE A 242 -0.44 3.83 17.78
CA PHE A 242 -1.69 3.46 17.12
C PHE A 242 -2.81 3.20 18.12
N PHE A 243 -2.53 2.52 19.23
CA PHE A 243 -3.48 2.30 20.32
C PHE A 243 -4.02 3.61 20.89
N HIS A 244 -3.13 4.58 21.14
CA HIS A 244 -3.54 5.91 21.61
C HIS A 244 -4.34 6.68 20.56
N THR A 245 -3.99 6.55 19.29
CA THR A 245 -4.72 7.18 18.20
C THR A 245 -6.12 6.58 18.04
N PHE A 246 -6.21 5.24 18.09
CA PHE A 246 -7.48 4.52 18.07
C PHE A 246 -8.42 4.95 19.21
N ASN A 247 -7.91 4.96 20.44
CA ASN A 247 -8.71 5.36 21.60
C ASN A 247 -9.19 6.81 21.50
N ALA A 248 -8.32 7.75 21.14
CA ALA A 248 -8.70 9.16 20.97
C ALA A 248 -9.82 9.35 19.96
N LEU A 249 -9.78 8.64 18.82
CA LEU A 249 -10.83 8.67 17.81
C LEU A 249 -12.13 8.04 18.35
N LYS A 250 -12.03 6.87 18.95
CA LYS A 250 -13.18 6.14 19.49
C LYS A 250 -13.93 6.92 20.57
N GLU A 251 -13.20 7.51 21.53
CA GLU A 251 -13.74 8.33 22.62
C GLU A 251 -14.42 9.61 22.11
N SER A 252 -13.95 10.12 20.97
CA SER A 252 -14.55 11.27 20.29
C SER A 252 -15.67 10.89 19.32
N GLY A 253 -16.14 9.64 19.30
CA GLY A 253 -17.20 9.16 18.39
C GLY A 253 -16.80 9.13 16.91
N LYS A 254 -15.50 9.18 16.60
CA LYS A 254 -14.96 9.17 15.24
C LYS A 254 -14.87 7.75 14.69
N GLN A 255 -15.10 7.59 13.39
CA GLN A 255 -15.08 6.29 12.73
C GLN A 255 -13.66 5.79 12.49
N VAL A 256 -13.42 4.51 12.79
CA VAL A 256 -12.20 3.78 12.40
C VAL A 256 -12.59 2.59 11.52
N VAL A 257 -11.91 2.44 10.39
CA VAL A 257 -12.03 1.27 9.49
C VAL A 257 -10.64 0.70 9.27
N LEU A 258 -10.51 -0.61 9.43
CA LEU A 258 -9.25 -1.34 9.33
C LEU A 258 -9.37 -2.44 8.28
N SER A 259 -8.30 -2.67 7.51
CA SER A 259 -8.17 -3.88 6.69
C SER A 259 -6.98 -4.71 7.13
N SER A 260 -7.06 -6.03 6.87
CA SER A 260 -5.99 -6.99 7.14
C SER A 260 -6.02 -8.16 6.16
N ASP A 261 -4.91 -8.88 6.03
CA ASP A 261 -4.86 -10.15 5.30
C ASP A 261 -5.46 -11.32 6.10
N ARG A 262 -5.60 -11.15 7.44
CA ARG A 262 -6.09 -12.18 8.38
C ARG A 262 -6.87 -11.54 9.54
N PRO A 263 -7.69 -12.33 10.29
CA PRO A 263 -8.47 -11.82 11.41
C PRO A 263 -7.56 -11.40 12.59
N PRO A 264 -8.03 -10.53 13.51
CA PRO A 264 -7.24 -10.03 14.64
C PRO A 264 -6.60 -11.13 15.49
N LYS A 265 -7.30 -12.25 15.69
CA LYS A 265 -6.79 -13.42 16.45
C LYS A 265 -5.58 -14.10 15.81
N ALA A 266 -5.43 -13.99 14.50
CA ALA A 266 -4.32 -14.58 13.75
C ALA A 266 -3.11 -13.65 13.61
N LEU A 267 -3.18 -12.42 14.12
CA LEU A 267 -2.07 -11.47 14.18
C LEU A 267 -1.20 -11.82 15.41
N ALA A 268 -0.16 -12.64 15.20
CA ALA A 268 0.59 -13.28 16.28
C ALA A 268 1.34 -12.28 17.18
N HIS A 269 1.90 -11.24 16.61
CA HIS A 269 2.71 -10.24 17.32
C HIS A 269 1.96 -8.92 17.55
N LEU A 270 0.63 -8.99 17.64
CA LEU A 270 -0.22 -7.88 18.03
C LEU A 270 -0.43 -7.89 19.54
N THR A 271 -0.28 -6.74 20.20
CA THR A 271 -0.53 -6.61 21.63
C THR A 271 -2.00 -6.92 21.94
N GLU A 272 -2.25 -7.56 23.08
CA GLU A 272 -3.60 -7.97 23.52
C GLU A 272 -4.56 -6.76 23.60
N ARG A 273 -4.03 -5.60 23.99
CA ARG A 273 -4.79 -4.34 24.04
C ARG A 273 -5.35 -3.94 22.68
N LEU A 274 -4.53 -4.01 21.61
CA LEU A 274 -4.98 -3.69 20.27
C LEU A 274 -5.91 -4.75 19.69
N ARG A 275 -5.60 -6.04 19.94
CA ARG A 275 -6.46 -7.14 19.51
C ARG A 275 -7.87 -6.98 20.05
N SER A 276 -8.02 -6.75 21.36
CA SER A 276 -9.30 -6.50 22.01
C SER A 276 -10.05 -5.29 21.38
N ARG A 277 -9.33 -4.22 21.01
CA ARG A 277 -9.93 -3.05 20.37
C ARG A 277 -10.42 -3.35 18.95
N PHE A 278 -9.70 -4.16 18.19
CA PHE A 278 -10.10 -4.55 16.84
C PHE A 278 -11.32 -5.48 16.86
N GLU A 279 -11.44 -6.30 17.90
CA GLU A 279 -12.57 -7.22 18.10
C GLU A 279 -13.82 -6.54 18.70
N TRP A 280 -13.69 -5.35 19.23
CA TRP A 280 -14.83 -4.63 19.85
C TRP A 280 -15.94 -4.28 18.87
N GLY A 281 -15.59 -4.02 17.59
CA GLY A 281 -16.54 -3.63 16.54
C GLY A 281 -17.06 -4.80 15.73
N LEU A 282 -17.29 -4.55 14.45
CA LEU A 282 -17.69 -5.58 13.49
C LEU A 282 -16.47 -6.11 12.75
N ILE A 283 -16.31 -7.43 12.75
CA ILE A 283 -15.31 -8.13 11.94
C ILE A 283 -16.03 -8.73 10.74
N ALA A 284 -15.61 -8.36 9.54
CA ALA A 284 -16.19 -8.82 8.28
C ALA A 284 -15.11 -9.47 7.40
N ASP A 285 -15.37 -10.69 6.94
CA ASP A 285 -14.49 -11.41 6.02
C ASP A 285 -14.84 -11.13 4.56
N ILE A 286 -13.82 -11.24 3.70
CA ILE A 286 -13.98 -11.29 2.26
C ILE A 286 -13.30 -12.57 1.78
N GLN A 287 -14.11 -13.49 1.25
CA GLN A 287 -13.64 -14.78 0.79
C GLN A 287 -13.34 -14.76 -0.72
N MET A 288 -12.79 -15.87 -1.23
CA MET A 288 -12.54 -16.02 -2.66
C MET A 288 -13.86 -15.97 -3.45
N PRO A 289 -13.93 -15.18 -4.54
CA PRO A 289 -15.12 -15.12 -5.37
C PRO A 289 -15.35 -16.44 -6.11
N ASP A 290 -16.62 -16.83 -6.22
CA ASP A 290 -17.06 -17.93 -7.08
C ASP A 290 -16.86 -17.59 -8.58
N LEU A 291 -17.10 -18.56 -9.44
CA LEU A 291 -16.87 -18.40 -10.88
C LEU A 291 -17.70 -17.26 -11.49
N GLU A 292 -18.96 -17.18 -11.10
CA GLU A 292 -19.89 -16.15 -11.59
C GLU A 292 -19.41 -14.75 -11.20
N THR A 293 -19.04 -14.57 -9.93
CA THR A 293 -18.48 -13.31 -9.43
C THR A 293 -17.17 -12.94 -10.16
N ARG A 294 -16.29 -13.92 -10.43
CA ARG A 294 -15.04 -13.67 -11.18
C ARG A 294 -15.31 -13.20 -12.61
N ILE A 295 -16.28 -13.82 -13.30
CA ILE A 295 -16.71 -13.43 -14.64
C ILE A 295 -17.24 -11.98 -14.59
N ALA A 296 -18.13 -11.68 -13.64
CA ALA A 296 -18.69 -10.34 -13.49
C ALA A 296 -17.61 -9.27 -13.17
N ILE A 297 -16.59 -9.61 -12.37
CA ILE A 297 -15.43 -8.73 -12.12
C ILE A 297 -14.66 -8.46 -13.41
N LEU A 298 -14.37 -9.48 -14.21
CA LEU A 298 -13.65 -9.33 -15.47
C LEU A 298 -14.44 -8.49 -16.46
N GLN A 299 -15.75 -8.73 -16.60
CA GLN A 299 -16.64 -7.91 -17.46
C GLN A 299 -16.66 -6.45 -17.02
N LYS A 300 -16.79 -6.20 -15.71
CA LYS A 300 -16.77 -4.83 -15.16
C LYS A 300 -15.44 -4.13 -15.42
N LYS A 301 -14.31 -4.84 -15.27
CA LYS A 301 -12.99 -4.30 -15.58
C LYS A 301 -12.82 -4.02 -17.08
N ALA A 302 -13.27 -4.92 -17.96
CA ALA A 302 -13.22 -4.71 -19.39
C ALA A 302 -13.96 -3.43 -19.82
N ILE A 303 -15.16 -3.22 -19.26
CA ILE A 303 -15.93 -1.98 -19.50
C ILE A 303 -15.18 -0.74 -19.01
N LEU A 304 -14.61 -0.78 -17.79
CA LEU A 304 -13.87 0.35 -17.23
C LEU A 304 -12.57 0.68 -17.99
N GLU A 305 -11.94 -0.33 -18.58
CA GLU A 305 -10.72 -0.16 -19.41
C GLU A 305 -11.04 0.03 -20.89
N GLN A 306 -12.33 0.14 -21.28
CA GLN A 306 -12.78 0.29 -22.66
C GLN A 306 -12.26 -0.82 -23.59
N MET A 307 -12.08 -2.02 -23.04
CA MET A 307 -11.72 -3.20 -23.82
C MET A 307 -13.00 -3.77 -24.47
N THR A 308 -13.06 -3.73 -25.80
CA THR A 308 -14.13 -4.32 -26.60
C THR A 308 -13.80 -5.74 -26.99
#